data_0845dc246b6651d0e89ffd00e4b22e06
#
_entry.id   0845dc246b6651d0e89ffd00e4b22e06
#
_cell.length_a   1.000
_cell.length_b   1.000
_cell.length_c   1.000
_cell.angle_alpha   90.00
_cell.angle_beta   90.00
_cell.angle_gamma   90.00
#
_symmetry.space_group_name_H-M   'P 1'
#
loop_
_entity.id
_entity.type
_entity.pdbx_description
1 polymer ?
#
loop_
_entity_poly.entity_id
_entity_poly.type
_entity_poly.pdbx_seq_one_letter_code
_entity_poly.pdbx_strand_id
1 'polypeptide(L)'
;MEVPKPHKRLVLIAVLLVVALIVALFIAELSTTLLPPSQTPTSGLYPGEVTQFQNQSLTPVSAFVSDLAAHPDVSIDGTQNLNQATYSLSITGLVNHTVEYTYDDVVNDFQSYQKVATLLCVEGWSVTMLWQGVSVNDLIQEAGVSPNATTLIFSASDGYTTALPLDYTVQNNLILAYKMNNVTLTPQTGWPFMLIAQNQYGYKWIKWVTSIDVSNDSSYLGYWESQGYPNNATIP
;
A
#
# COMPACT_ATOMS: atom_id res chain seq x y z
N MET A 1 46.42 -41.93 36.28
CA MET A 1 46.39 -40.53 35.79
C MET A 1 45.73 -40.55 34.43
N GLU A 2 44.45 -40.23 34.40
CA GLU A 2 43.70 -40.17 33.10
C GLU A 2 43.88 -38.78 32.52
N VAL A 3 44.40 -38.73 31.29
CA VAL A 3 44.60 -37.47 30.53
C VAL A 3 43.20 -36.98 30.06
N PRO A 4 42.79 -35.77 30.35
CA PRO A 4 41.47 -35.26 29.94
C PRO A 4 41.44 -35.12 28.42
N LYS A 5 40.43 -35.70 27.78
CA LYS A 5 40.18 -35.67 26.33
C LYS A 5 39.79 -34.25 25.87
N PRO A 6 40.67 -33.46 25.23
CA PRO A 6 40.37 -32.09 24.80
C PRO A 6 39.41 -32.05 23.60
N HIS A 7 39.23 -33.19 22.89
CA HIS A 7 38.51 -33.23 21.62
C HIS A 7 36.98 -32.95 21.68
N LYS A 8 36.33 -33.31 22.81
CA LYS A 8 34.84 -33.12 22.88
C LYS A 8 34.45 -31.63 22.96
N ARG A 9 35.22 -30.79 23.66
CA ARG A 9 34.94 -29.35 23.75
C ARG A 9 35.23 -28.63 22.41
N LEU A 10 36.33 -28.99 21.73
CA LEU A 10 36.69 -28.43 20.43
C LEU A 10 35.64 -28.78 19.35
N VAL A 11 35.17 -30.03 19.32
CA VAL A 11 34.11 -30.49 18.40
C VAL A 11 32.77 -29.77 18.68
N LEU A 12 32.41 -29.57 19.95
CA LEU A 12 31.21 -28.85 20.33
C LEU A 12 31.23 -27.37 19.88
N ILE A 13 32.39 -26.71 20.10
CA ILE A 13 32.61 -25.33 19.66
C ILE A 13 32.54 -25.22 18.11
N ALA A 14 33.17 -26.16 17.39
CA ALA A 14 33.13 -26.19 15.93
C ALA A 14 31.69 -26.40 15.40
N VAL A 15 30.91 -27.28 16.01
CA VAL A 15 29.50 -27.53 15.66
C VAL A 15 28.65 -26.26 15.92
N LEU A 16 28.84 -25.59 17.07
CA LEU A 16 28.13 -24.36 17.39
C LEU A 16 28.45 -23.22 16.41
N LEU A 17 29.70 -23.10 15.98
CA LEU A 17 30.10 -22.09 14.98
C LEU A 17 29.52 -22.38 13.60
N VAL A 18 29.46 -23.65 13.18
CA VAL A 18 28.82 -24.05 11.92
C VAL A 18 27.32 -23.78 11.96
N VAL A 19 26.64 -24.12 13.07
CA VAL A 19 25.21 -23.83 13.23
C VAL A 19 24.96 -22.33 13.24
N ALA A 20 25.76 -21.53 13.93
CA ALA A 20 25.65 -20.07 13.92
C ALA A 20 25.86 -19.47 12.52
N LEU A 21 26.81 -20.03 11.74
CA LEU A 21 27.05 -19.61 10.35
C LEU A 21 25.87 -19.95 9.44
N ILE A 22 25.32 -21.15 9.58
CA ILE A 22 24.13 -21.58 8.80
C ILE A 22 22.92 -20.69 9.14
N VAL A 23 22.69 -20.40 10.42
CA VAL A 23 21.60 -19.51 10.86
C VAL A 23 21.83 -18.09 10.35
N ALA A 24 23.06 -17.56 10.37
CA ALA A 24 23.38 -16.25 9.83
C ALA A 24 23.19 -16.18 8.30
N LEU A 25 23.53 -17.24 7.56
CA LEU A 25 23.29 -17.34 6.11
C LEU A 25 21.79 -17.42 5.81
N PHE A 26 21.02 -18.19 6.59
CA PHE A 26 19.56 -18.28 6.45
C PHE A 26 18.88 -16.94 6.75
N ILE A 27 19.33 -16.19 7.76
CA ILE A 27 18.83 -14.85 8.09
C ILE A 27 19.20 -13.86 6.97
N ALA A 28 20.41 -13.97 6.37
CA ALA A 28 20.85 -13.12 5.28
C ALA A 28 20.02 -13.38 3.99
N GLU A 29 19.72 -14.64 3.66
CA GLU A 29 18.83 -14.97 2.54
C GLU A 29 17.39 -14.52 2.80
N LEU A 30 16.89 -14.66 4.03
CA LEU A 30 15.53 -14.20 4.41
C LEU A 30 15.42 -12.66 4.31
N SER A 31 16.49 -11.93 4.64
CA SER A 31 16.50 -10.46 4.56
C SER A 31 16.50 -9.94 3.12
N THR A 32 17.01 -10.68 2.15
CA THR A 32 17.02 -10.27 0.74
C THR A 32 15.71 -10.53 0.03
N THR A 33 14.83 -11.38 0.58
CA THR A 33 13.48 -11.65 0.01
C THR A 33 12.39 -10.74 0.55
N LEU A 34 12.66 -9.88 1.54
CA LEU A 34 11.67 -9.07 2.26
C LEU A 34 11.50 -7.64 1.74
N LEU A 35 12.28 -7.21 0.75
CA LEU A 35 12.02 -5.96 0.04
C LEU A 35 11.42 -6.29 -1.33
N PRO A 36 10.35 -5.59 -1.75
CA PRO A 36 9.92 -5.70 -3.13
C PRO A 36 11.15 -5.42 -4.02
N PRO A 37 11.40 -6.22 -5.06
CA PRO A 37 12.57 -6.03 -5.91
C PRO A 37 12.59 -4.58 -6.37
N SER A 38 13.72 -3.89 -6.17
CA SER A 38 13.95 -2.54 -6.71
C SER A 38 13.87 -2.65 -8.23
N GLN A 39 12.67 -2.42 -8.78
CA GLN A 39 12.42 -2.46 -10.21
C GLN A 39 12.83 -1.10 -10.77
N THR A 40 14.06 -0.99 -11.24
CA THR A 40 14.50 0.16 -12.03
C THR A 40 14.21 -0.10 -13.50
N PRO A 41 13.61 0.83 -14.24
CA PRO A 41 13.35 0.67 -15.65
C PRO A 41 14.67 0.62 -16.43
N THR A 42 14.87 -0.40 -17.26
CA THR A 42 16.04 -0.56 -18.14
C THR A 42 15.86 0.13 -19.50
N SER A 43 14.65 0.56 -19.85
CA SER A 43 14.32 1.16 -21.16
C SER A 43 13.11 2.10 -21.08
N GLY A 44 12.96 2.89 -20.01
CA GLY A 44 11.79 3.75 -19.82
C GLY A 44 10.53 3.02 -19.34
N LEU A 45 10.44 1.69 -19.46
CA LEU A 45 9.36 0.85 -18.96
C LEU A 45 9.90 -0.13 -17.91
N TYR A 46 9.08 -0.44 -16.93
CA TYR A 46 9.36 -1.47 -15.93
C TYR A 46 9.17 -2.88 -16.52
N PRO A 47 9.88 -3.90 -16.03
CA PRO A 47 9.68 -5.29 -16.49
C PRO A 47 8.21 -5.72 -16.33
N GLY A 48 7.60 -6.17 -17.44
CA GLY A 48 6.19 -6.60 -17.48
C GLY A 48 5.16 -5.48 -17.48
N GLU A 49 5.59 -4.21 -17.55
CA GLU A 49 4.68 -3.07 -17.65
C GLU A 49 3.84 -3.11 -18.92
N VAL A 50 2.52 -2.91 -18.77
CA VAL A 50 1.59 -2.76 -19.90
C VAL A 50 1.35 -1.28 -20.17
N THR A 51 1.31 -0.90 -21.47
CA THR A 51 1.10 0.49 -21.92
C THR A 51 -0.28 0.73 -22.52
N GLN A 52 -1.09 -0.32 -22.62
CA GLN A 52 -2.47 -0.26 -23.13
C GLN A 52 -3.32 -1.31 -22.40
N PHE A 53 -4.59 -0.97 -22.18
CA PHE A 53 -5.60 -1.90 -21.69
C PHE A 53 -6.95 -1.58 -22.34
N GLN A 54 -7.63 -2.59 -22.92
CA GLN A 54 -8.92 -2.45 -23.62
C GLN A 54 -8.97 -1.25 -24.60
N ASN A 55 -7.93 -1.12 -25.44
CA ASN A 55 -7.72 -0.03 -26.41
C ASN A 55 -7.50 1.37 -25.79
N GLN A 56 -7.34 1.48 -24.50
CA GLN A 56 -6.98 2.71 -23.81
C GLN A 56 -5.48 2.78 -23.57
N SER A 57 -4.82 3.87 -23.98
CA SER A 57 -3.40 4.12 -23.68
C SER A 57 -3.23 4.45 -22.21
N LEU A 58 -2.17 3.92 -21.61
CA LEU A 58 -1.82 4.14 -20.22
C LEU A 58 -0.58 5.03 -20.10
N THR A 59 -0.54 5.85 -19.08
CA THR A 59 0.65 6.63 -18.73
C THR A 59 1.75 5.69 -18.25
N PRO A 60 3.00 5.77 -18.75
CA PRO A 60 4.10 4.96 -18.21
C PRO A 60 4.33 5.20 -16.71
N VAL A 61 4.66 4.12 -15.98
CA VAL A 61 4.95 4.19 -14.54
C VAL A 61 6.09 5.18 -14.24
N SER A 62 7.11 5.23 -15.11
CA SER A 62 8.23 6.18 -14.98
C SER A 62 7.80 7.64 -15.06
N ALA A 63 6.75 7.96 -15.84
CA ALA A 63 6.19 9.32 -15.89
C ALA A 63 5.50 9.66 -14.56
N PHE A 64 4.69 8.75 -13.99
CA PHE A 64 4.08 8.95 -12.68
C PHE A 64 5.13 9.16 -11.57
N VAL A 65 6.19 8.34 -11.55
CA VAL A 65 7.31 8.52 -10.61
C VAL A 65 7.96 9.88 -10.77
N SER A 66 8.11 10.37 -12.00
CA SER A 66 8.67 11.70 -12.28
C SER A 66 7.77 12.82 -11.79
N ASP A 67 6.46 12.71 -11.98
CA ASP A 67 5.47 13.68 -11.48
C ASP A 67 5.50 13.74 -9.95
N LEU A 68 5.53 12.58 -9.27
CA LEU A 68 5.65 12.53 -7.82
C LEU A 68 6.95 13.15 -7.30
N ALA A 69 8.06 12.98 -8.02
CA ALA A 69 9.34 13.56 -7.64
C ALA A 69 9.40 15.09 -7.86
N ALA A 70 8.65 15.58 -8.85
CA ALA A 70 8.55 17.02 -9.14
C ALA A 70 7.63 17.77 -8.15
N HIS A 71 6.77 17.05 -7.43
CA HIS A 71 5.73 17.61 -6.54
C HIS A 71 5.88 17.01 -5.13
N PRO A 72 6.77 17.57 -4.29
CA PRO A 72 7.04 17.00 -2.95
C PRO A 72 5.82 17.02 -2.01
N ASP A 73 4.84 17.89 -2.27
CA ASP A 73 3.63 18.04 -1.44
C ASP A 73 2.65 16.85 -1.54
N VAL A 74 2.95 15.85 -2.39
CA VAL A 74 2.17 14.60 -2.47
C VAL A 74 2.42 13.63 -1.29
N SER A 75 3.20 14.05 -0.28
CA SER A 75 3.43 13.36 0.99
C SER A 75 3.70 14.36 2.11
N ILE A 76 3.38 14.00 3.37
CA ILE A 76 3.66 14.87 4.54
C ILE A 76 5.13 14.74 4.97
N ASP A 77 5.66 13.52 4.95
CA ASP A 77 7.00 13.18 5.46
C ASP A 77 7.80 12.35 4.45
N GLY A 78 7.76 12.76 3.18
CA GLY A 78 8.48 12.12 2.10
C GLY A 78 8.04 10.67 1.81
N THR A 79 8.86 9.98 1.03
CA THR A 79 8.58 8.60 0.63
C THR A 79 8.70 7.64 1.81
N GLN A 80 7.66 6.84 2.05
CA GLN A 80 7.63 5.85 3.11
C GLN A 80 8.21 4.51 2.64
N ASN A 81 9.12 3.93 3.45
CA ASN A 81 9.73 2.63 3.21
C ASN A 81 9.21 1.63 4.24
N LEU A 82 8.06 1.04 3.99
CA LEU A 82 7.44 0.07 4.87
C LEU A 82 8.07 -1.32 4.69
N ASN A 83 8.05 -2.14 5.74
CA ASN A 83 8.54 -3.51 5.68
C ASN A 83 7.35 -4.48 5.59
N GLN A 84 7.29 -5.31 4.55
CA GLN A 84 6.22 -6.27 4.32
C GLN A 84 5.97 -7.19 5.52
N ALA A 85 7.05 -7.67 6.16
CA ALA A 85 6.94 -8.62 7.26
C ALA A 85 6.32 -8.04 8.55
N THR A 86 6.33 -6.70 8.68
CA THR A 86 5.77 -5.99 9.85
C THR A 86 4.61 -5.08 9.47
N TYR A 87 4.25 -5.04 8.20
CA TYR A 87 3.12 -4.24 7.75
C TYR A 87 1.79 -4.83 8.24
N SER A 88 0.90 -3.96 8.71
CA SER A 88 -0.47 -4.30 9.04
C SER A 88 -1.42 -3.22 8.51
N LEU A 89 -2.53 -3.67 7.93
CA LEU A 89 -3.67 -2.84 7.58
C LEU A 89 -4.78 -3.10 8.61
N SER A 90 -5.15 -2.08 9.39
CA SER A 90 -6.20 -2.21 10.39
C SER A 90 -7.54 -1.69 9.90
N ILE A 91 -8.62 -2.41 10.21
CA ILE A 91 -10.01 -1.98 10.02
C ILE A 91 -10.63 -1.80 11.41
N THR A 92 -11.05 -0.56 11.72
CA THR A 92 -11.49 -0.15 13.07
C THR A 92 -12.79 0.65 13.03
N GLY A 93 -13.23 1.17 14.17
CA GLY A 93 -14.36 2.06 14.31
C GLY A 93 -15.70 1.34 14.42
N LEU A 94 -16.69 1.76 13.64
CA LEU A 94 -18.07 1.23 13.65
C LEU A 94 -18.16 -0.11 12.91
N VAL A 95 -17.47 -1.11 13.44
CA VAL A 95 -17.43 -2.50 12.97
C VAL A 95 -17.79 -3.48 14.09
N ASN A 96 -18.18 -4.72 13.76
CA ASN A 96 -18.47 -5.73 14.75
C ASN A 96 -17.20 -6.19 15.50
N HIS A 97 -16.06 -6.22 14.78
CA HIS A 97 -14.75 -6.55 15.35
C HIS A 97 -13.66 -5.86 14.54
N THR A 98 -12.64 -5.36 15.24
CA THR A 98 -11.42 -4.87 14.62
C THR A 98 -10.69 -6.02 13.92
N VAL A 99 -10.20 -5.76 12.71
CA VAL A 99 -9.40 -6.72 11.94
C VAL A 99 -8.04 -6.10 11.62
N GLU A 100 -7.02 -6.93 11.62
CA GLU A 100 -5.69 -6.59 11.15
C GLU A 100 -5.28 -7.59 10.06
N TYR A 101 -4.89 -7.09 8.90
CA TYR A 101 -4.42 -7.88 7.77
C TYR A 101 -2.95 -7.61 7.51
N THR A 102 -2.17 -8.66 7.31
CA THR A 102 -0.85 -8.53 6.69
C THR A 102 -0.99 -8.18 5.21
N TYR A 103 0.11 -7.76 4.58
CA TYR A 103 0.13 -7.57 3.12
C TYR A 103 -0.30 -8.83 2.36
N ASP A 104 0.20 -9.98 2.82
CA ASP A 104 -0.05 -11.27 2.17
C ASP A 104 -1.52 -11.70 2.32
N ASP A 105 -2.16 -11.46 3.48
CA ASP A 105 -3.60 -11.71 3.67
C ASP A 105 -4.43 -10.92 2.65
N VAL A 106 -4.13 -9.61 2.50
CA VAL A 106 -4.87 -8.76 1.57
C VAL A 106 -4.69 -9.20 0.12
N VAL A 107 -3.49 -9.57 -0.28
CA VAL A 107 -3.19 -9.88 -1.69
C VAL A 107 -3.63 -11.30 -2.08
N ASN A 108 -3.62 -12.26 -1.13
CA ASN A 108 -3.87 -13.68 -1.43
C ASN A 108 -5.28 -14.13 -1.09
N ASP A 109 -5.92 -13.57 -0.05
CA ASP A 109 -7.19 -14.06 0.46
C ASP A 109 -8.40 -13.30 -0.10
N PHE A 110 -8.19 -12.08 -0.64
CA PHE A 110 -9.25 -11.27 -1.24
C PHE A 110 -9.24 -11.32 -2.77
N GLN A 111 -10.43 -11.14 -3.35
CA GLN A 111 -10.56 -11.04 -4.80
C GLN A 111 -9.82 -9.80 -5.32
N SER A 112 -9.00 -10.01 -6.35
CA SER A 112 -8.31 -8.94 -7.07
C SER A 112 -9.19 -8.34 -8.16
N TYR A 113 -9.27 -7.02 -8.20
CA TYR A 113 -9.98 -6.23 -9.21
C TYR A 113 -9.01 -5.41 -10.03
N GLN A 114 -9.36 -5.19 -11.30
CA GLN A 114 -8.62 -4.29 -12.19
C GLN A 114 -9.54 -3.18 -12.69
N LYS A 115 -9.04 -1.96 -12.73
CA LYS A 115 -9.74 -0.83 -13.35
C LYS A 115 -8.75 0.18 -13.94
N VAL A 116 -9.12 0.78 -15.08
CA VAL A 116 -8.43 1.97 -15.55
C VAL A 116 -9.05 3.19 -14.88
N ALA A 117 -8.21 4.00 -14.25
CA ALA A 117 -8.65 5.26 -13.65
C ALA A 117 -7.56 6.32 -13.80
N THR A 118 -8.02 7.58 -13.97
CA THR A 118 -7.14 8.75 -14.07
C THR A 118 -7.08 9.45 -12.74
N LEU A 119 -5.88 9.58 -12.18
CA LEU A 119 -5.58 10.47 -11.08
C LEU A 119 -5.36 11.88 -11.67
N LEU A 120 -6.13 12.86 -11.22
CA LEU A 120 -5.97 14.27 -11.55
C LEU A 120 -5.50 15.04 -10.33
N CYS A 121 -4.27 15.54 -10.38
CA CYS A 121 -3.73 16.35 -9.31
C CYS A 121 -4.22 17.82 -9.44
N VAL A 122 -4.45 18.47 -8.30
CA VAL A 122 -4.80 19.89 -8.25
C VAL A 122 -3.66 20.80 -8.73
N GLU A 123 -2.44 20.28 -8.81
CA GLU A 123 -1.26 20.96 -9.35
C GLU A 123 -1.17 20.91 -10.87
N GLY A 124 -2.17 20.30 -11.56
CA GLY A 124 -2.34 20.37 -13.02
C GLY A 124 -1.72 19.21 -13.81
N TRP A 125 -1.17 18.19 -13.15
CA TRP A 125 -0.73 16.96 -13.83
C TRP A 125 -1.75 15.82 -13.66
N SER A 126 -1.68 14.83 -14.52
CA SER A 126 -2.57 13.67 -14.45
C SER A 126 -1.92 12.41 -15.01
N VAL A 127 -2.31 11.26 -14.48
CA VAL A 127 -1.88 9.95 -14.97
C VAL A 127 -3.07 9.01 -15.11
N THR A 128 -3.14 8.29 -16.23
CA THR A 128 -4.13 7.25 -16.49
C THR A 128 -3.45 5.89 -16.41
N MET A 129 -3.85 5.07 -15.45
CA MET A 129 -3.18 3.81 -15.15
C MET A 129 -4.19 2.66 -15.08
N LEU A 130 -3.74 1.45 -15.37
CA LEU A 130 -4.43 0.21 -15.00
C LEU A 130 -4.05 -0.13 -13.55
N TRP A 131 -4.98 0.11 -12.63
CA TRP A 131 -4.82 -0.21 -11.22
C TRP A 131 -5.32 -1.62 -10.94
N GLN A 132 -4.58 -2.35 -10.10
CA GLN A 132 -4.98 -3.67 -9.61
C GLN A 132 -4.88 -3.70 -8.09
N GLY A 133 -5.94 -4.17 -7.44
CA GLY A 133 -6.04 -4.19 -5.98
C GLY A 133 -7.26 -4.93 -5.49
N VAL A 134 -7.56 -4.79 -4.20
CA VAL A 134 -8.72 -5.39 -3.53
C VAL A 134 -9.78 -4.34 -3.26
N SER A 135 -11.04 -4.75 -3.27
CA SER A 135 -12.16 -3.86 -2.96
C SER A 135 -12.10 -3.41 -1.50
N VAL A 136 -12.20 -2.10 -1.28
CA VAL A 136 -12.36 -1.56 0.09
C VAL A 136 -13.62 -2.12 0.75
N ASN A 137 -14.71 -2.30 -0.03
CA ASN A 137 -15.93 -2.88 0.48
C ASN A 137 -15.70 -4.31 0.99
N ASP A 138 -14.97 -5.15 0.25
CA ASP A 138 -14.72 -6.53 0.66
C ASP A 138 -13.96 -6.59 2.00
N LEU A 139 -12.95 -5.73 2.16
CA LEU A 139 -12.17 -5.62 3.40
C LEU A 139 -13.03 -5.22 4.61
N ILE A 140 -13.86 -4.18 4.47
CA ILE A 140 -14.67 -3.68 5.60
C ILE A 140 -15.87 -4.58 5.91
N GLN A 141 -16.42 -5.29 4.92
CA GLN A 141 -17.55 -6.22 5.15
C GLN A 141 -17.13 -7.40 6.01
N GLU A 142 -15.90 -7.89 5.90
CA GLU A 142 -15.39 -8.94 6.78
C GLU A 142 -15.34 -8.50 8.25
N ALA A 143 -15.01 -7.22 8.51
CA ALA A 143 -15.06 -6.63 9.86
C ALA A 143 -16.50 -6.43 10.39
N GLY A 144 -17.51 -6.51 9.52
CA GLY A 144 -18.92 -6.35 9.86
C GLY A 144 -19.31 -4.91 10.12
N VAL A 145 -19.45 -4.13 9.03
CA VAL A 145 -19.78 -2.70 9.08
C VAL A 145 -21.12 -2.45 9.78
N SER A 146 -21.13 -1.50 10.72
CA SER A 146 -22.35 -1.06 11.40
C SER A 146 -23.31 -0.35 10.44
N PRO A 147 -24.63 -0.57 10.55
CA PRO A 147 -25.63 0.18 9.78
C PRO A 147 -25.61 1.71 9.99
N ASN A 148 -24.98 2.17 11.09
CA ASN A 148 -24.83 3.60 11.38
C ASN A 148 -23.58 4.23 10.74
N ALA A 149 -22.76 3.46 10.06
CA ALA A 149 -21.57 3.95 9.37
C ALA A 149 -21.96 4.75 8.11
N THR A 150 -21.32 5.90 7.93
CA THR A 150 -21.54 6.79 6.78
C THR A 150 -20.25 7.23 6.11
N THR A 151 -19.11 7.04 6.77
CA THR A 151 -17.82 7.61 6.37
C THR A 151 -16.71 6.57 6.58
N LEU A 152 -15.76 6.53 5.67
CA LEU A 152 -14.50 5.82 5.83
C LEU A 152 -13.37 6.83 5.95
N ILE A 153 -12.61 6.76 7.03
CA ILE A 153 -11.42 7.57 7.25
C ILE A 153 -10.20 6.70 6.98
N PHE A 154 -9.37 7.12 6.05
CA PHE A 154 -8.14 6.42 5.67
C PHE A 154 -6.95 7.13 6.31
N SER A 155 -6.01 6.35 6.86
CA SER A 155 -4.76 6.87 7.39
C SER A 155 -3.56 6.19 6.75
N ALA A 156 -2.49 6.95 6.56
CA ALA A 156 -1.22 6.52 5.99
C ALA A 156 -0.10 6.54 7.01
N SER A 157 1.01 5.86 6.68
CA SER A 157 2.18 5.75 7.57
C SER A 157 2.93 7.06 7.78
N ASP A 158 2.78 8.05 6.89
CA ASP A 158 3.36 9.39 7.03
C ASP A 158 2.49 10.36 7.84
N GLY A 159 1.36 9.89 8.38
CA GLY A 159 0.39 10.70 9.12
C GLY A 159 -0.65 11.37 8.23
N TYR A 160 -0.60 11.18 6.90
CA TYR A 160 -1.67 11.66 6.01
C TYR A 160 -3.00 10.99 6.33
N THR A 161 -4.09 11.78 6.28
CA THR A 161 -5.44 11.26 6.41
C THR A 161 -6.36 11.87 5.37
N THR A 162 -7.39 11.14 4.97
CA THR A 162 -8.51 11.63 4.18
C THR A 162 -9.77 10.84 4.49
N ALA A 163 -10.93 11.33 4.11
CA ALA A 163 -12.18 10.62 4.28
C ALA A 163 -13.01 10.62 3.01
N LEU A 164 -13.80 9.55 2.85
CA LEU A 164 -14.77 9.40 1.78
C LEU A 164 -16.11 8.89 2.33
N PRO A 165 -17.23 9.29 1.73
CA PRO A 165 -18.52 8.69 2.05
C PRO A 165 -18.51 7.17 1.81
N LEU A 166 -19.08 6.40 2.73
CA LEU A 166 -19.16 4.94 2.62
C LEU A 166 -19.93 4.51 1.37
N ASP A 167 -21.06 5.13 1.09
CA ASP A 167 -21.89 4.84 -0.07
C ASP A 167 -21.16 5.13 -1.39
N TYR A 168 -20.41 6.23 -1.47
CA TYR A 168 -19.55 6.53 -2.63
C TYR A 168 -18.49 5.45 -2.84
N THR A 169 -17.83 5.01 -1.77
CA THR A 169 -16.79 3.99 -1.82
C THR A 169 -17.33 2.65 -2.34
N VAL A 170 -18.51 2.25 -1.85
CA VAL A 170 -19.19 1.01 -2.27
C VAL A 170 -19.70 1.11 -3.71
N GLN A 171 -20.42 2.19 -4.08
CA GLN A 171 -21.02 2.36 -5.41
C GLN A 171 -19.97 2.42 -6.53
N ASN A 172 -18.80 2.98 -6.25
CA ASN A 172 -17.70 3.09 -7.22
C ASN A 172 -16.72 1.92 -7.13
N ASN A 173 -16.97 0.93 -6.26
CA ASN A 173 -16.06 -0.18 -5.99
C ASN A 173 -14.60 0.31 -5.88
N LEU A 174 -14.35 1.21 -4.92
CA LEU A 174 -13.00 1.73 -4.72
C LEU A 174 -12.08 0.61 -4.26
N ILE A 175 -10.84 0.63 -4.71
CA ILE A 175 -9.85 -0.41 -4.41
C ILE A 175 -8.64 0.17 -3.67
N LEU A 176 -8.05 -0.64 -2.81
CA LEU A 176 -6.67 -0.50 -2.37
C LEU A 176 -5.78 -1.20 -3.38
N ALA A 177 -5.10 -0.42 -4.22
CA ALA A 177 -4.22 -0.94 -5.25
C ALA A 177 -2.86 -1.33 -4.68
N TYR A 178 -2.32 -2.45 -5.16
CA TYR A 178 -0.95 -2.92 -4.90
C TYR A 178 -0.13 -3.06 -6.20
N LYS A 179 -0.78 -2.89 -7.37
CA LYS A 179 -0.12 -2.80 -8.68
C LYS A 179 -0.71 -1.69 -9.54
N MET A 180 0.10 -1.17 -10.45
CA MET A 180 -0.28 -0.27 -11.53
C MET A 180 0.40 -0.71 -12.83
N ASN A 181 -0.32 -0.69 -13.96
CA ASN A 181 0.16 -1.17 -15.26
C ASN A 181 0.85 -2.54 -15.19
N ASN A 182 0.35 -3.47 -14.36
CA ASN A 182 0.94 -4.78 -14.08
C ASN A 182 2.28 -4.76 -13.31
N VAL A 183 2.75 -3.59 -12.83
CA VAL A 183 3.94 -3.42 -12.00
C VAL A 183 3.51 -3.29 -10.54
N THR A 184 4.18 -4.00 -9.61
CA THR A 184 3.96 -3.81 -8.17
C THR A 184 4.29 -2.36 -7.78
N LEU A 185 3.48 -1.75 -6.93
CA LEU A 185 3.75 -0.41 -6.41
C LEU A 185 5.16 -0.36 -5.79
N THR A 186 5.81 0.77 -5.96
CA THR A 186 7.08 1.07 -5.29
C THR A 186 6.83 1.94 -4.05
N PRO A 187 7.80 2.11 -3.16
CA PRO A 187 7.69 3.07 -2.06
C PRO A 187 7.24 4.47 -2.53
N GLN A 188 7.78 4.98 -3.64
CA GLN A 188 7.41 6.29 -4.21
C GLN A 188 5.96 6.34 -4.66
N THR A 189 5.43 5.25 -5.19
CA THR A 189 4.08 5.17 -5.76
C THR A 189 3.03 4.67 -4.78
N GLY A 190 3.38 4.49 -3.50
CA GLY A 190 2.43 4.20 -2.43
C GLY A 190 2.38 2.75 -1.98
N TRP A 191 3.46 1.94 -2.23
CA TRP A 191 3.55 0.60 -1.66
C TRP A 191 3.42 0.63 -0.12
N PRO A 192 2.69 -0.28 0.54
CA PRO A 192 2.06 -1.48 -0.01
C PRO A 192 0.70 -1.25 -0.67
N PHE A 193 -0.08 -0.26 -0.24
CA PHE A 193 -1.40 0.02 -0.77
C PHE A 193 -1.64 1.50 -0.97
N MET A 194 -2.25 1.82 -2.12
CA MET A 194 -2.74 3.15 -2.47
C MET A 194 -4.25 3.09 -2.74
N LEU A 195 -5.01 4.00 -2.15
CA LEU A 195 -6.44 4.12 -2.44
C LEU A 195 -6.67 4.73 -3.82
N ILE A 196 -7.46 4.06 -4.64
CA ILE A 196 -7.86 4.54 -5.96
C ILE A 196 -9.24 5.20 -5.88
N ALA A 197 -9.23 6.49 -5.56
CA ALA A 197 -10.42 7.31 -5.38
C ALA A 197 -10.89 7.91 -6.72
N GLN A 198 -11.26 7.05 -7.69
CA GLN A 198 -11.68 7.50 -9.03
C GLN A 198 -12.76 8.58 -8.96
N ASN A 199 -12.73 9.55 -9.90
CA ASN A 199 -13.60 10.72 -9.96
C ASN A 199 -13.41 11.72 -8.79
N GLN A 200 -12.37 11.56 -7.99
CA GLN A 200 -11.95 12.53 -6.98
C GLN A 200 -10.59 13.11 -7.35
N TYR A 201 -10.33 14.35 -6.96
CA TYR A 201 -9.00 14.94 -7.08
C TYR A 201 -7.94 14.17 -6.28
N GLY A 202 -6.67 14.29 -6.71
CA GLY A 202 -5.54 13.52 -6.24
C GLY A 202 -5.32 13.51 -4.72
N TYR A 203 -5.72 14.56 -3.99
CA TYR A 203 -5.60 14.58 -2.53
C TYR A 203 -6.52 13.61 -1.80
N LYS A 204 -7.47 12.94 -2.49
CA LYS A 204 -8.23 11.81 -1.95
C LYS A 204 -7.55 10.45 -2.20
N TRP A 205 -6.50 10.42 -3.03
CA TRP A 205 -5.80 9.21 -3.41
C TRP A 205 -4.62 8.96 -2.45
N ILE A 206 -4.93 8.52 -1.24
CA ILE A 206 -3.95 8.31 -0.18
C ILE A 206 -3.02 7.13 -0.47
N LYS A 207 -1.70 7.35 -0.32
CA LYS A 207 -0.61 6.37 -0.44
C LYS A 207 -0.30 5.74 0.94
N TRP A 208 0.41 4.60 0.94
CA TRP A 208 0.91 3.96 2.18
C TRP A 208 -0.17 3.73 3.24
N VAL A 209 -1.35 3.31 2.79
CA VAL A 209 -2.51 3.12 3.68
C VAL A 209 -2.19 2.10 4.76
N THR A 210 -2.44 2.45 6.02
CA THR A 210 -2.23 1.58 7.20
C THR A 210 -3.50 1.33 7.98
N SER A 211 -4.53 2.16 7.82
CA SER A 211 -5.81 1.91 8.48
C SER A 211 -7.01 2.48 7.71
N ILE A 212 -8.16 1.83 7.95
CA ILE A 212 -9.48 2.31 7.57
C ILE A 212 -10.32 2.33 8.83
N ASP A 213 -10.71 3.52 9.27
CA ASP A 213 -11.65 3.70 10.39
C ASP A 213 -13.07 3.91 9.83
N VAL A 214 -13.96 3.00 10.19
CA VAL A 214 -15.38 3.06 9.80
C VAL A 214 -16.11 3.97 10.77
N SER A 215 -16.62 5.10 10.30
CA SER A 215 -17.13 6.20 11.12
C SER A 215 -18.54 6.63 10.70
N ASN A 216 -19.20 7.42 11.54
CA ASN A 216 -20.40 8.18 11.21
C ASN A 216 -20.15 9.69 11.19
N ASP A 217 -18.90 10.13 11.30
CA ASP A 217 -18.52 11.53 11.20
C ASP A 217 -18.37 11.96 9.74
N SER A 218 -19.45 12.46 9.15
CA SER A 218 -19.42 13.01 7.78
C SER A 218 -18.74 14.39 7.69
N SER A 219 -18.37 14.98 8.81
CA SER A 219 -17.68 16.28 8.90
C SER A 219 -16.17 16.15 9.03
N TYR A 220 -15.64 14.92 9.15
CA TYR A 220 -14.21 14.70 9.27
C TYR A 220 -13.44 15.37 8.13
N LEU A 221 -12.40 16.11 8.50
CA LEU A 221 -11.49 16.77 7.57
C LEU A 221 -10.13 16.09 7.64
N GLY A 222 -9.68 15.55 6.51
CA GLY A 222 -8.34 15.01 6.36
C GLY A 222 -7.27 16.11 6.31
N TYR A 223 -6.05 15.72 5.92
CA TYR A 223 -4.90 16.63 5.95
C TYR A 223 -5.13 17.89 5.10
N TRP A 224 -5.40 17.74 3.80
CA TRP A 224 -5.61 18.89 2.91
C TRP A 224 -6.95 19.59 3.13
N GLU A 225 -7.99 18.83 3.46
CA GLU A 225 -9.29 19.39 3.77
C GLU A 225 -9.25 20.31 5.00
N SER A 226 -8.45 19.98 6.01
CA SER A 226 -8.23 20.83 7.18
C SER A 226 -7.48 22.14 6.85
N GLN A 227 -6.81 22.17 5.70
CA GLN A 227 -6.10 23.36 5.17
C GLN A 227 -6.95 24.14 4.16
N GLY A 228 -8.24 23.81 4.01
CA GLY A 228 -9.20 24.57 3.20
C GLY A 228 -9.51 23.98 1.84
N TYR A 229 -8.99 22.81 1.49
CA TYR A 229 -9.45 22.09 0.30
C TYR A 229 -10.88 21.57 0.51
N PRO A 230 -11.72 21.53 -0.53
CA PRO A 230 -13.08 21.02 -0.42
C PRO A 230 -13.13 19.58 0.08
N ASN A 231 -14.01 19.27 1.05
CA ASN A 231 -14.21 17.88 1.48
C ASN A 231 -14.85 17.04 0.36
N ASN A 232 -15.75 17.66 -0.43
CA ASN A 232 -16.20 17.08 -1.69
C ASN A 232 -15.18 17.41 -2.79
N ALA A 233 -14.37 16.44 -3.15
CA ALA A 233 -13.29 16.53 -4.13
C ALA A 233 -13.69 16.01 -5.51
N THR A 234 -14.99 15.90 -5.81
CA THR A 234 -15.50 15.36 -7.09
C THR A 234 -15.03 16.21 -8.26
N ILE A 235 -14.43 15.57 -9.24
CA ILE A 235 -14.04 16.20 -10.51
C ILE A 235 -15.31 16.52 -11.30
N PRO A 236 -15.47 17.78 -11.82
CA PRO A 236 -16.63 18.20 -12.58
C PRO A 236 -16.91 17.37 -13.83
#